data_7007a036f0dd2b93b29210356de7b5f1
#
_entry.id   7007a036f0dd2b93b29210356de7b5f1
#
_cell.length_a   1.000
_cell.length_b   1.000
_cell.length_c   1.000
_cell.angle_alpha   90.00
_cell.angle_beta   90.00
_cell.angle_gamma   90.00
#
_symmetry.space_group_name_H-M   'P 1'
#
loop_
_entity.id
_entity.type
_entity.pdbx_description
1 polymer ?
#
loop_
_entity_poly.entity_id
_entity_poly.type
_entity_poly.pdbx_seq_one_letter_code
_entity_poly.pdbx_strand_id
1 'polypeptide(L)'
;MPLLDIEGHLHSAQLIDEEGRKRFLKGKLGESFFTTQELSNAQVIGIAEGVATALSVTQVEGFPVVAAMSCTRFRTIVPLIKKHYPQAQIIVLGDCGHGEAEAKSVALLNNVPFVSPSFSEEQIALFKKLTRTTNSPTDFNDYYVVKGILYE
;
A
#
# COMPACT_ATOMS: atom_id res chain seq x y z
N MET A 1 12.73 6.28 -1.83
CA MET A 1 12.30 4.89 -1.98
C MET A 1 12.49 4.49 -3.43
N PRO A 2 13.38 3.53 -3.72
CA PRO A 2 13.60 3.06 -5.09
C PRO A 2 12.37 2.32 -5.62
N LEU A 3 12.11 2.43 -6.92
CA LEU A 3 11.10 1.68 -7.63
C LEU A 3 11.81 0.71 -8.57
N LEU A 4 11.73 -0.56 -8.23
CA LEU A 4 12.37 -1.64 -8.95
C LEU A 4 11.35 -2.46 -9.73
N ASP A 5 11.74 -3.05 -10.85
CA ASP A 5 10.94 -4.09 -11.49
C ASP A 5 11.13 -5.44 -10.80
N ILE A 6 10.49 -6.46 -11.34
CA ILE A 6 10.54 -7.81 -10.78
C ILE A 6 11.94 -8.46 -10.86
N GLU A 7 12.78 -8.01 -11.78
CA GLU A 7 14.17 -8.42 -11.96
C GLU A 7 15.14 -7.61 -11.09
N GLY A 8 14.65 -6.56 -10.38
CA GLY A 8 15.45 -5.71 -9.50
C GLY A 8 16.11 -4.52 -10.21
N HIS A 9 15.78 -4.20 -11.45
CA HIS A 9 16.30 -3.03 -12.14
C HIS A 9 15.61 -1.76 -11.64
N LEU A 10 16.42 -0.70 -11.42
CA LEU A 10 15.91 0.60 -10.97
C LEU A 10 15.27 1.37 -12.12
N HIS A 11 14.00 1.75 -11.98
CA HIS A 11 13.24 2.53 -12.95
C HIS A 11 13.05 3.98 -12.53
N SER A 12 12.84 4.22 -11.25
CA SER A 12 12.61 5.55 -10.68
C SER A 12 12.80 5.49 -9.15
N ALA A 13 12.56 6.62 -8.49
CA ALA A 13 12.44 6.65 -7.04
C ALA A 13 11.37 7.67 -6.63
N GLN A 14 10.64 7.38 -5.57
CA GLN A 14 9.80 8.37 -4.89
C GLN A 14 10.60 9.01 -3.75
N LEU A 15 10.66 10.33 -3.75
CA LEU A 15 11.17 11.15 -2.65
C LEU A 15 9.98 11.65 -1.84
N ILE A 16 10.11 11.60 -0.52
CA ILE A 16 9.15 12.17 0.42
C ILE A 16 9.95 13.11 1.31
N ASP A 17 9.56 14.38 1.36
CA ASP A 17 10.21 15.37 2.22
C ASP A 17 9.63 15.35 3.66
N GLU A 18 10.17 16.20 4.52
CA GLU A 18 9.79 16.28 5.94
C GLU A 18 8.33 16.74 6.14
N GLU A 19 7.77 17.45 5.16
CA GLU A 19 6.37 17.86 5.14
C GLU A 19 5.44 16.82 4.50
N GLY A 20 5.97 15.65 4.10
CA GLY A 20 5.21 14.55 3.51
C GLY A 20 4.87 14.74 2.03
N ARG A 21 5.44 15.76 1.36
CA ARG A 21 5.22 15.99 -0.08
C ARG A 21 5.97 14.95 -0.90
N LYS A 22 5.26 14.33 -1.84
CA LYS A 22 5.78 13.22 -2.66
C LYS A 22 6.14 13.71 -4.06
N ARG A 23 7.31 13.31 -4.56
CA ARG A 23 7.72 13.52 -5.95
C ARG A 23 8.45 12.30 -6.48
N PHE A 24 8.30 12.06 -7.79
CA PHE A 24 9.08 11.01 -8.46
C PHE A 24 10.32 11.62 -9.14
N LEU A 25 11.40 10.88 -9.13
CA LEU A 25 12.52 11.16 -10.03
C LEU A 25 12.12 10.82 -11.46
N LYS A 26 12.84 11.43 -12.44
CA LYS A 26 12.63 11.14 -13.87
C LYS A 26 12.82 9.64 -14.11
N GLY A 27 11.88 9.02 -14.84
CA GLY A 27 11.88 7.61 -15.18
C GLY A 27 10.49 7.16 -15.62
N LYS A 28 10.42 5.97 -16.23
CA LYS A 28 9.15 5.34 -16.56
C LYS A 28 8.78 4.38 -15.42
N LEU A 29 7.62 4.57 -14.81
CA LEU A 29 7.18 3.68 -13.74
C LEU A 29 6.92 2.25 -14.24
N GLY A 30 6.32 2.09 -15.44
CA GLY A 30 6.10 0.76 -16.04
C GLY A 30 5.55 -0.27 -15.05
N GLU A 31 6.22 -1.40 -14.93
CA GLU A 31 5.91 -2.48 -13.97
C GLU A 31 6.70 -2.38 -12.66
N SER A 32 7.39 -1.25 -12.41
CA SER A 32 8.18 -1.07 -11.20
C SER A 32 7.31 -0.78 -9.98
N PHE A 33 7.76 -1.15 -8.82
CA PHE A 33 7.09 -0.97 -7.53
C PHE A 33 8.12 -0.78 -6.41
N PHE A 34 7.67 -0.37 -5.24
CA PHE A 34 8.44 -0.44 -4.02
C PHE A 34 8.00 -1.68 -3.23
N THR A 35 8.93 -2.38 -2.58
CA THR A 35 8.60 -3.45 -1.63
C THR A 35 9.27 -3.19 -0.29
N THR A 36 8.56 -3.53 0.78
CA THR A 36 9.04 -3.32 2.15
C THR A 36 10.07 -4.35 2.58
N GLN A 37 10.00 -5.56 2.00
CA GLN A 37 10.87 -6.70 2.30
C GLN A 37 11.04 -7.56 1.04
N GLU A 38 11.94 -8.54 1.09
CA GLU A 38 12.10 -9.53 0.04
C GLU A 38 10.85 -10.41 -0.12
N LEU A 39 10.48 -10.72 -1.37
CA LEU A 39 9.25 -11.45 -1.70
C LEU A 39 9.45 -12.95 -1.93
N SER A 40 10.68 -13.41 -2.15
CA SER A 40 10.99 -14.75 -2.69
C SER A 40 10.44 -15.93 -1.87
N ASN A 41 10.37 -15.79 -0.55
CA ASN A 41 9.89 -16.85 0.36
C ASN A 41 8.62 -16.46 1.12
N ALA A 42 7.95 -15.39 0.68
CA ALA A 42 6.75 -14.90 1.36
C ALA A 42 5.57 -15.87 1.21
N GLN A 43 4.92 -16.18 2.32
CA GLN A 43 3.65 -16.93 2.34
C GLN A 43 2.47 -16.02 2.02
N VAL A 44 2.56 -14.75 2.41
CA VAL A 44 1.57 -13.70 2.16
C VAL A 44 2.29 -12.49 1.60
N ILE A 45 1.72 -11.87 0.57
CA ILE A 45 2.19 -10.58 0.01
C ILE A 45 1.01 -9.63 -0.06
N GLY A 46 1.11 -8.52 0.67
CA GLY A 46 0.16 -7.41 0.56
C GLY A 46 0.48 -6.54 -0.65
N ILE A 47 -0.53 -5.95 -1.28
CA ILE A 47 -0.34 -4.92 -2.32
C ILE A 47 -1.17 -3.70 -1.92
N ALA A 48 -0.50 -2.60 -1.58
CA ALA A 48 -1.09 -1.33 -1.17
C ALA A 48 -0.89 -0.23 -2.24
N GLU A 49 -1.64 0.85 -2.15
CA GLU A 49 -1.45 2.00 -3.03
C GLU A 49 -0.15 2.73 -2.70
N GLY A 50 0.03 3.11 -1.44
CA GLY A 50 1.09 4.00 -0.98
C GLY A 50 2.17 3.33 -0.15
N VAL A 51 3.34 3.97 -0.11
CA VAL A 51 4.51 3.47 0.67
C VAL A 51 4.24 3.54 2.17
N ALA A 52 3.58 4.58 2.68
CA ALA A 52 3.28 4.71 4.10
C ALA A 52 2.40 3.53 4.58
N THR A 53 1.31 3.25 3.86
CA THR A 53 0.44 2.10 4.11
C THR A 53 1.23 0.79 4.06
N ALA A 54 2.07 0.61 3.04
CA ALA A 54 2.89 -0.60 2.90
C ALA A 54 3.82 -0.83 4.10
N LEU A 55 4.53 0.21 4.53
CA LEU A 55 5.44 0.14 5.68
C LEU A 55 4.69 -0.13 6.99
N SER A 56 3.57 0.55 7.22
CA SER A 56 2.75 0.39 8.42
C SER A 56 2.18 -1.03 8.53
N VAL A 57 1.65 -1.57 7.42
CA VAL A 57 1.13 -2.95 7.41
C VAL A 57 2.26 -3.95 7.65
N THR A 58 3.41 -3.78 7.01
CA THR A 58 4.56 -4.68 7.25
C THR A 58 5.03 -4.63 8.70
N GLN A 59 5.09 -3.43 9.30
CA GLN A 59 5.50 -3.27 10.69
C GLN A 59 4.56 -3.99 11.66
N VAL A 60 3.25 -3.94 11.40
CA VAL A 60 2.24 -4.50 12.33
C VAL A 60 1.96 -5.98 12.05
N GLU A 61 1.82 -6.36 10.79
CA GLU A 61 1.39 -7.70 10.38
C GLU A 61 2.55 -8.66 10.08
N GLY A 62 3.77 -8.13 9.86
CA GLY A 62 4.99 -8.92 9.71
C GLY A 62 5.22 -9.54 8.33
N PHE A 63 4.35 -9.33 7.34
CA PHE A 63 4.56 -9.82 5.98
C PHE A 63 4.96 -8.69 5.00
N PRO A 64 5.63 -9.01 3.88
CA PRO A 64 6.02 -8.03 2.89
C PRO A 64 4.82 -7.40 2.19
N VAL A 65 4.92 -6.11 1.92
CA VAL A 65 3.92 -5.37 1.17
C VAL A 65 4.56 -4.63 0.00
N VAL A 66 3.94 -4.75 -1.16
CA VAL A 66 4.26 -4.03 -2.40
C VAL A 66 3.44 -2.75 -2.45
N ALA A 67 4.09 -1.60 -2.65
CA ALA A 67 3.42 -0.34 -2.94
C ALA A 67 3.34 -0.14 -4.46
N ALA A 68 2.12 -0.12 -4.99
CA ALA A 68 1.84 0.06 -6.42
C ALA A 68 2.02 1.52 -6.88
N MET A 69 2.07 2.47 -5.97
CA MET A 69 2.27 3.91 -6.13
C MET A 69 1.05 4.70 -6.61
N SER A 70 -0.02 4.05 -7.01
CA SER A 70 -1.37 4.61 -7.24
C SER A 70 -2.41 3.49 -7.41
N CYS A 71 -3.69 3.80 -7.18
CA CYS A 71 -4.78 2.83 -7.35
C CYS A 71 -4.91 2.31 -8.79
N THR A 72 -4.65 3.13 -9.79
CA THR A 72 -4.71 2.71 -11.21
C THR A 72 -3.65 1.68 -11.57
N ARG A 73 -2.56 1.63 -10.84
CA ARG A 73 -1.46 0.68 -11.07
C ARG A 73 -1.72 -0.71 -10.48
N PHE A 74 -2.73 -0.88 -9.66
CA PHE A 74 -3.17 -2.22 -9.23
C PHE A 74 -3.43 -3.15 -10.43
N ARG A 75 -3.97 -2.62 -11.54
CA ARG A 75 -4.20 -3.40 -12.78
C ARG A 75 -2.94 -4.04 -13.37
N THR A 76 -1.79 -3.40 -13.15
CA THR A 76 -0.50 -3.89 -13.63
C THR A 76 0.20 -4.73 -12.55
N ILE A 77 0.25 -4.23 -11.33
CA ILE A 77 1.07 -4.82 -10.27
C ILE A 77 0.46 -6.10 -9.68
N VAL A 78 -0.87 -6.15 -9.49
CA VAL A 78 -1.52 -7.33 -8.88
C VAL A 78 -1.30 -8.59 -9.74
N PRO A 79 -1.61 -8.61 -11.06
CA PRO A 79 -1.35 -9.78 -11.88
C PRO A 79 0.14 -10.10 -12.03
N LEU A 80 1.02 -9.08 -12.06
CA LEU A 80 2.46 -9.27 -12.11
C LEU A 80 2.96 -10.05 -10.89
N ILE A 81 2.65 -9.58 -9.69
CA ILE A 81 3.08 -10.23 -8.44
C ILE A 81 2.48 -11.62 -8.31
N LYS A 82 1.18 -11.78 -8.61
CA LYS A 82 0.53 -13.10 -8.58
C LYS A 82 1.19 -14.11 -9.52
N LYS A 83 1.59 -13.68 -10.71
CA LYS A 83 2.28 -14.54 -11.69
C LYS A 83 3.66 -14.97 -11.21
N HIS A 84 4.43 -14.07 -10.59
CA HIS A 84 5.82 -14.35 -10.19
C HIS A 84 5.91 -15.07 -8.84
N TYR A 85 4.91 -14.93 -7.96
CA TYR A 85 4.85 -15.57 -6.65
C TYR A 85 3.60 -16.43 -6.49
N PRO A 86 3.42 -17.48 -7.31
CA PRO A 86 2.18 -18.28 -7.35
C PRO A 86 1.92 -19.07 -6.06
N GLN A 87 2.94 -19.27 -5.22
CA GLN A 87 2.84 -19.94 -3.92
C GLN A 87 2.37 -19.00 -2.80
N ALA A 88 2.49 -17.68 -2.99
CA ALA A 88 2.09 -16.71 -1.99
C ALA A 88 0.59 -16.37 -2.08
N GLN A 89 -0.05 -16.17 -0.94
CA GLN A 89 -1.36 -15.56 -0.88
C GLN A 89 -1.21 -14.05 -1.14
N ILE A 90 -1.80 -13.56 -2.23
CA ILE A 90 -1.81 -12.12 -2.54
C ILE A 90 -3.05 -11.50 -1.92
N ILE A 91 -2.89 -10.35 -1.26
CA ILE A 91 -3.98 -9.58 -0.65
C ILE A 91 -3.91 -8.13 -1.15
N VAL A 92 -4.98 -7.62 -1.75
CA VAL A 92 -5.08 -6.19 -2.10
C VAL A 92 -5.55 -5.40 -0.88
N LEU A 93 -4.72 -4.44 -0.46
CA LEU A 93 -4.95 -3.54 0.66
C LEU A 93 -5.40 -2.19 0.10
N GLY A 94 -6.72 -1.97 0.07
CA GLY A 94 -7.31 -0.75 -0.47
C GLY A 94 -7.46 0.35 0.57
N ASP A 95 -7.43 1.59 0.08
CA ASP A 95 -7.85 2.75 0.86
C ASP A 95 -9.38 2.87 0.78
N CYS A 96 -10.03 3.32 1.84
CA CYS A 96 -11.46 3.60 1.77
C CYS A 96 -11.71 4.96 1.07
N GLY A 97 -12.72 4.98 0.20
CA GLY A 97 -13.09 6.16 -0.58
C GLY A 97 -12.53 6.17 -1.99
N HIS A 98 -11.72 7.18 -2.33
CA HIS A 98 -11.18 7.31 -3.70
C HIS A 98 -10.25 6.14 -4.03
N GLY A 99 -10.51 5.45 -5.15
CA GLY A 99 -9.72 4.28 -5.57
C GLY A 99 -10.19 2.92 -5.03
N GLU A 100 -11.07 2.89 -4.03
CA GLU A 100 -11.58 1.64 -3.45
C GLU A 100 -12.26 0.74 -4.49
N ALA A 101 -13.13 1.32 -5.32
CA ALA A 101 -13.84 0.58 -6.37
C ALA A 101 -12.87 -0.05 -7.39
N GLU A 102 -11.80 0.67 -7.74
CA GLU A 102 -10.73 0.17 -8.62
C GLU A 102 -10.00 -1.01 -7.97
N ALA A 103 -9.57 -0.85 -6.71
CA ALA A 103 -8.87 -1.89 -5.97
C ALA A 103 -9.73 -3.17 -5.82
N LYS A 104 -11.02 -3.02 -5.48
CA LYS A 104 -11.99 -4.13 -5.42
C LYS A 104 -12.16 -4.83 -6.76
N SER A 105 -12.31 -4.06 -7.84
CA SER A 105 -12.44 -4.59 -9.19
C SER A 105 -11.22 -5.42 -9.60
N VAL A 106 -10.02 -4.90 -9.36
CA VAL A 106 -8.77 -5.60 -9.69
C VAL A 106 -8.61 -6.86 -8.84
N ALA A 107 -8.92 -6.82 -7.54
CA ALA A 107 -8.87 -7.99 -6.67
C ALA A 107 -9.81 -9.10 -7.16
N LEU A 108 -11.04 -8.74 -7.50
CA LEU A 108 -12.04 -9.67 -8.05
C LEU A 108 -11.56 -10.31 -9.36
N LEU A 109 -11.09 -9.50 -10.32
CA LEU A 109 -10.60 -9.98 -11.63
C LEU A 109 -9.40 -10.93 -11.50
N ASN A 110 -8.58 -10.75 -10.46
CA ASN A 110 -7.42 -11.61 -10.22
C ASN A 110 -7.71 -12.75 -9.22
N ASN A 111 -8.95 -12.88 -8.74
CA ASN A 111 -9.33 -13.87 -7.73
C ASN A 111 -8.38 -13.84 -6.52
N VAL A 112 -8.21 -12.66 -5.93
CA VAL A 112 -7.43 -12.43 -4.71
C VAL A 112 -8.29 -11.66 -3.68
N PRO A 113 -8.06 -11.87 -2.37
CA PRO A 113 -8.72 -11.11 -1.33
C PRO A 113 -8.51 -9.60 -1.45
N PHE A 114 -9.54 -8.85 -1.09
CA PHE A 114 -9.52 -7.41 -0.89
C PHE A 114 -9.83 -7.08 0.57
N VAL A 115 -9.05 -6.22 1.17
CA VAL A 115 -9.26 -5.70 2.52
C VAL A 115 -9.08 -4.19 2.52
N SER A 116 -9.96 -3.46 3.18
CA SER A 116 -9.83 -2.03 3.46
C SER A 116 -10.18 -1.73 4.91
N PRO A 117 -9.61 -0.69 5.53
CA PRO A 117 -9.98 -0.30 6.88
C PRO A 117 -11.39 0.28 6.89
N SER A 118 -12.02 0.27 8.06
CA SER A 118 -13.26 0.97 8.32
C SER A 118 -13.12 1.78 9.61
N PHE A 119 -13.77 2.93 9.67
CA PHE A 119 -13.64 3.86 10.80
C PHE A 119 -15.02 4.26 11.34
N SER A 120 -15.21 4.16 12.67
CA SER A 120 -16.37 4.75 13.34
C SER A 120 -16.25 6.27 13.42
N GLU A 121 -17.36 6.95 13.70
CA GLU A 121 -17.36 8.42 13.90
C GLU A 121 -16.39 8.85 15.02
N GLU A 122 -16.32 8.08 16.11
CA GLU A 122 -15.39 8.34 17.20
C GLU A 122 -13.92 8.19 16.77
N GLN A 123 -13.63 7.19 15.94
CA GLN A 123 -12.29 6.97 15.37
C GLN A 123 -11.90 8.10 14.43
N ILE A 124 -12.81 8.59 13.60
CA ILE A 124 -12.58 9.75 12.73
C ILE A 124 -12.30 11.01 13.56
N ALA A 125 -13.08 11.24 14.61
CA ALA A 125 -12.85 12.38 15.51
C ALA A 125 -11.51 12.29 16.25
N LEU A 126 -11.14 11.08 16.72
CA LEU A 126 -9.86 10.83 17.38
C LEU A 126 -8.70 11.06 16.40
N PHE A 127 -8.77 10.54 15.17
CA PHE A 127 -7.74 10.75 14.15
C PHE A 127 -7.49 12.23 13.89
N LYS A 128 -8.55 13.02 13.67
CA LYS A 128 -8.45 14.46 13.45
C LYS A 128 -7.78 15.19 14.61
N LYS A 129 -8.07 14.76 15.84
CA LYS A 129 -7.45 15.32 17.04
C LYS A 129 -5.95 14.98 17.14
N LEU A 130 -5.59 13.71 16.89
CA LEU A 130 -4.19 13.25 16.97
C LEU A 130 -3.32 13.88 15.89
N THR A 131 -3.79 13.90 14.66
CA THR A 131 -3.01 14.37 13.51
C THR A 131 -3.17 15.87 13.22
N ARG A 132 -4.06 16.57 13.93
CA ARG A 132 -4.39 17.99 13.74
C ARG A 132 -4.82 18.33 12.30
N THR A 133 -5.44 17.37 11.62
CA THR A 133 -5.95 17.52 10.25
C THR A 133 -7.48 17.64 10.25
N THR A 134 -8.03 18.21 9.18
CA THR A 134 -9.48 18.19 8.89
C THR A 134 -9.90 16.98 8.05
N ASN A 135 -8.95 16.28 7.45
CA ASN A 135 -9.19 15.10 6.63
C ASN A 135 -9.65 13.92 7.47
N SER A 136 -10.48 13.06 6.88
CA SER A 136 -10.84 11.77 7.48
C SER A 136 -9.76 10.74 7.21
N PRO A 137 -9.57 9.75 8.09
CA PRO A 137 -8.66 8.64 7.86
C PRO A 137 -9.14 7.76 6.68
N THR A 138 -8.22 7.22 5.90
CA THR A 138 -8.56 6.49 4.67
C THR A 138 -7.83 5.17 4.48
N ASP A 139 -6.67 4.97 5.10
CA ASP A 139 -5.81 3.82 4.84
C ASP A 139 -5.39 3.07 6.12
N PHE A 140 -4.63 2.00 5.97
CA PHE A 140 -4.16 1.21 7.11
C PHE A 140 -3.15 1.94 7.99
N ASN A 141 -2.36 2.88 7.43
CA ASN A 141 -1.50 3.73 8.25
C ASN A 141 -2.34 4.57 9.21
N ASP A 142 -3.40 5.20 8.72
CA ASP A 142 -4.35 5.97 9.54
C ASP A 142 -5.05 5.07 10.57
N TYR A 143 -5.41 3.84 10.17
CA TYR A 143 -6.04 2.87 11.07
C TYR A 143 -5.15 2.52 12.26
N TYR A 144 -3.87 2.25 12.03
CA TYR A 144 -2.93 1.93 13.11
C TYR A 144 -2.62 3.13 13.99
N VAL A 145 -2.61 4.35 13.43
CA VAL A 145 -2.54 5.60 14.21
C VAL A 145 -3.71 5.71 15.19
N VAL A 146 -4.94 5.50 14.70
CA VAL A 146 -6.14 5.55 15.56
C VAL A 146 -6.14 4.45 16.62
N LYS A 147 -5.59 3.29 16.32
CA LYS A 147 -5.47 2.18 17.27
C LYS A 147 -4.32 2.36 18.28
N GLY A 148 -3.49 3.38 18.14
CA GLY A 148 -2.32 3.60 19.00
C GLY A 148 -1.18 2.60 18.82
N ILE A 149 -1.18 1.84 17.72
CA ILE A 149 -0.20 0.77 17.48
C ILE A 149 1.13 1.35 16.97
N LEU A 150 1.10 2.45 16.22
CA LEU A 150 2.29 3.07 15.62
C LEU A 150 2.96 4.17 16.47
N TYR A 151 2.43 4.48 17.66
CA TYR A 151 2.98 5.50 18.55
C TYR A 151 3.52 4.94 19.88
N GLU A 152 3.67 3.64 19.99
CA GLU A 152 4.36 3.02 21.13
C GLU A 152 5.87 2.85 20.89
#